data_be21f39db280ffb18b6a5dfcace49232
#
_entry.id   be21f39db280ffb18b6a5dfcace49232
#
_cell.length_a   1.000
_cell.length_b   1.000
_cell.length_c   1.000
_cell.angle_alpha   90.00
_cell.angle_beta   90.00
_cell.angle_gamma   90.00
#
_symmetry.space_group_name_H-M   'P 1'
#
loop_
_entity.id
_entity.type
_entity.pdbx_description
1 polymer ?
#
loop_
_entity_poly.entity_id
_entity_poly.type
_entity_poly.pdbx_seq_one_letter_code
_entity_poly.pdbx_strand_id
1 'polypeptide(L)'
;AVVAGLSQVVVEALAAGHNVLLYPAGQLTNSGLEHVGNKQGAWQVCNQLPGDARVVGMRIRGLWGSMWSRAKTGRSPNFAWTYLKGIFYVLANLLFFVPKRDVTIIFEDITDGTVHYAAEGRQPFNRFLESFYNAPGEEQPLFLKHFFYVRGRGY
;
A
#
# COMPACT_ATOMS: atom_id res chain seq x y z
N ALA A 1 -24.41 4.90 0.97
CA ALA A 1 -24.48 6.35 0.68
C ALA A 1 -23.10 7.02 0.70
N VAL A 2 -22.29 6.88 1.77
CA VAL A 2 -21.00 7.59 1.91
C VAL A 2 -19.96 7.16 0.85
N VAL A 3 -19.82 5.88 0.57
CA VAL A 3 -18.82 5.36 -0.40
C VAL A 3 -19.19 5.76 -1.84
N ALA A 4 -20.48 5.78 -2.19
CA ALA A 4 -20.92 6.21 -3.50
C ALA A 4 -20.66 7.71 -3.74
N GLY A 5 -20.82 8.57 -2.73
CA GLY A 5 -20.47 9.98 -2.83
C GLY A 5 -18.98 10.21 -3.00
N LEU A 6 -18.13 9.43 -2.30
CA LEU A 6 -16.68 9.53 -2.43
C LEU A 6 -16.18 9.07 -3.81
N SER A 7 -16.72 7.98 -4.35
CA SER A 7 -16.32 7.49 -5.69
C SER A 7 -16.67 8.49 -6.78
N GLN A 8 -17.80 9.19 -6.67
CA GLN A 8 -18.17 10.21 -7.63
C GLN A 8 -17.21 11.41 -7.62
N VAL A 9 -16.84 11.91 -6.44
CA VAL A 9 -15.83 12.99 -6.31
C VAL A 9 -14.50 12.59 -6.95
N VAL A 10 -14.08 11.33 -6.79
CA VAL A 10 -12.85 10.81 -7.42
C VAL A 10 -12.98 10.78 -8.94
N VAL A 11 -14.10 10.30 -9.47
CA VAL A 11 -14.34 10.24 -10.92
C VAL A 11 -14.39 11.65 -11.53
N GLU A 12 -15.02 12.61 -10.86
CA GLU A 12 -15.06 14.02 -11.29
C GLU A 12 -13.65 14.62 -11.29
N ALA A 13 -12.83 14.34 -10.28
CA ALA A 13 -11.43 14.80 -10.23
C ALA A 13 -10.61 14.22 -11.38
N LEU A 14 -10.78 12.93 -11.70
CA LEU A 14 -10.14 12.29 -12.85
C LEU A 14 -10.58 12.91 -14.17
N ALA A 15 -11.87 13.15 -14.35
CA ALA A 15 -12.42 13.81 -15.54
C ALA A 15 -11.92 15.25 -15.71
N ALA A 16 -11.57 15.90 -14.59
CA ALA A 16 -10.93 17.23 -14.60
C ALA A 16 -9.40 17.18 -14.84
N GLY A 17 -8.83 15.99 -15.10
CA GLY A 17 -7.40 15.81 -15.38
C GLY A 17 -6.51 15.71 -14.13
N HIS A 18 -7.08 15.52 -12.96
CA HIS A 18 -6.31 15.34 -11.72
C HIS A 18 -5.85 13.88 -11.55
N ASN A 19 -4.68 13.69 -10.97
CA ASN A 19 -4.21 12.38 -10.54
C ASN A 19 -4.76 12.05 -9.16
N VAL A 20 -5.22 10.82 -8.96
CA VAL A 20 -5.78 10.35 -7.69
C VAL A 20 -5.04 9.11 -7.22
N LEU A 21 -4.64 9.09 -5.94
CA LEU A 21 -4.07 7.90 -5.29
C LEU A 21 -5.17 7.18 -4.50
N LEU A 22 -5.35 5.89 -4.77
CA LEU A 22 -6.30 5.03 -4.07
C LEU A 22 -5.58 3.90 -3.35
N TYR A 23 -6.06 3.59 -2.16
CA TYR A 23 -5.68 2.40 -1.40
C TYR A 23 -6.84 1.40 -1.41
N PRO A 24 -6.82 0.36 -2.28
CA PRO A 24 -7.99 -0.50 -2.49
C PRO A 24 -8.48 -1.19 -1.22
N ALA A 25 -7.58 -1.63 -0.36
CA ALA A 25 -7.92 -2.25 0.93
C ALA A 25 -8.44 -1.25 1.97
N GLY A 26 -8.06 0.03 1.87
CA GLY A 26 -8.42 1.08 2.83
C GLY A 26 -7.89 0.86 4.25
N GLN A 27 -6.94 -0.06 4.42
CA GLN A 27 -6.32 -0.39 5.71
C GLN A 27 -4.92 -0.97 5.51
N LEU A 28 -4.11 -0.94 6.56
CA LEU A 28 -2.83 -1.63 6.58
C LEU A 28 -3.04 -3.15 6.58
N THR A 29 -2.21 -3.87 5.82
CA THR A 29 -2.21 -5.33 5.82
C THR A 29 -1.88 -5.92 7.20
N ASN A 30 -2.41 -7.12 7.47
CA ASN A 30 -2.14 -7.89 8.69
C ASN A 30 -1.14 -9.02 8.46
N SER A 31 -0.73 -9.24 7.23
CA SER A 31 0.18 -10.30 6.80
C SER A 31 1.16 -9.77 5.75
N GLY A 32 2.05 -10.61 5.27
CA GLY A 32 2.92 -10.29 4.13
C GLY A 32 2.21 -10.34 2.77
N LEU A 33 0.87 -10.51 2.76
CA LEU A 33 0.02 -10.49 1.58
C LEU A 33 -0.98 -9.33 1.68
N GLU A 34 -1.32 -8.76 0.54
CA GLU A 34 -2.36 -7.75 0.44
C GLU A 34 -3.74 -8.39 0.28
N HIS A 35 -4.70 -7.91 1.06
CA HIS A 35 -6.09 -8.35 1.02
C HIS A 35 -7.04 -7.18 0.78
N VAL A 36 -7.69 -7.18 -0.36
CA VAL A 36 -8.76 -6.22 -0.69
C VAL A 36 -10.10 -6.70 -0.15
N GLY A 37 -10.30 -8.02 -0.18
CA GLY A 37 -11.50 -8.67 0.34
C GLY A 37 -12.77 -8.16 -0.35
N ASN A 38 -13.73 -7.72 0.43
CA ASN A 38 -15.04 -7.31 -0.06
C ASN A 38 -15.20 -5.78 -0.18
N LYS A 39 -14.09 -5.03 -0.31
CA LYS A 39 -14.12 -3.57 -0.45
C LYS A 39 -14.69 -3.17 -1.81
N GLN A 40 -15.38 -2.02 -1.85
CA GLN A 40 -16.07 -1.58 -3.08
C GLN A 40 -15.55 -0.25 -3.63
N GLY A 41 -14.78 0.52 -2.85
CA GLY A 41 -14.39 1.87 -3.25
C GLY A 41 -13.58 1.92 -4.55
N ALA A 42 -12.51 1.12 -4.65
CA ALA A 42 -11.71 1.08 -5.86
C ALA A 42 -12.49 0.54 -7.06
N TRP A 43 -13.30 -0.52 -6.87
CA TRP A 43 -14.17 -1.04 -7.92
C TRP A 43 -15.16 0.00 -8.43
N GLN A 44 -15.82 0.76 -7.55
CA GLN A 44 -16.78 1.80 -7.96
C GLN A 44 -16.13 2.91 -8.78
N VAL A 45 -14.91 3.30 -8.44
CA VAL A 45 -14.14 4.28 -9.22
C VAL A 45 -13.75 3.68 -10.57
N CYS A 46 -13.16 2.49 -10.57
CA CYS A 46 -12.63 1.87 -11.78
C CYS A 46 -13.74 1.44 -12.76
N ASN A 47 -14.94 1.14 -12.27
CA ASN A 47 -16.11 0.85 -13.11
C ASN A 47 -16.68 2.10 -13.82
N GLN A 48 -16.23 3.29 -13.45
CA GLN A 48 -16.66 4.59 -13.98
C GLN A 48 -15.48 5.43 -14.48
N LEU A 49 -14.35 4.79 -14.83
CA LEU A 49 -13.18 5.51 -15.30
C LEU A 49 -13.48 6.30 -16.59
N PRO A 50 -13.03 7.55 -16.70
CA PRO A 50 -12.96 8.26 -17.98
C PRO A 50 -12.15 7.47 -19.00
N GLY A 51 -12.54 7.52 -20.29
CA GLY A 51 -11.93 6.67 -21.32
C GLY A 51 -10.44 6.92 -21.61
N ASP A 52 -9.91 8.05 -21.18
CA ASP A 52 -8.50 8.44 -21.29
C ASP A 52 -7.72 8.23 -19.99
N ALA A 53 -8.40 7.86 -18.89
CA ALA A 53 -7.75 7.62 -17.61
C ALA A 53 -6.91 6.33 -17.62
N ARG A 54 -5.73 6.41 -17.03
CA ARG A 54 -4.84 5.27 -16.85
C ARG A 54 -4.79 4.83 -15.41
N VAL A 55 -4.70 3.51 -15.19
CA VAL A 55 -4.55 2.93 -13.86
C VAL A 55 -3.15 2.35 -13.72
N VAL A 56 -2.36 2.97 -12.85
CA VAL A 56 -1.02 2.50 -12.52
C VAL A 56 -1.05 1.78 -11.17
N GLY A 57 -0.80 0.49 -11.19
CA GLY A 57 -0.62 -0.31 -9.99
C GLY A 57 0.74 -0.05 -9.37
N MET A 58 0.78 0.22 -8.05
CA MET A 58 2.04 0.44 -7.32
C MET A 58 2.21 -0.65 -6.27
N ARG A 59 3.27 -1.43 -6.37
CA ARG A 59 3.69 -2.42 -5.37
C ARG A 59 4.88 -1.90 -4.60
N ILE A 60 4.81 -1.96 -3.28
CA ILE A 60 5.89 -1.56 -2.38
C ILE A 60 6.31 -2.77 -1.55
N ARG A 61 7.60 -3.09 -1.54
CA ARG A 61 8.19 -4.16 -0.72
C ARG A 61 9.35 -3.64 0.12
N GLY A 62 9.66 -4.32 1.21
CA GLY A 62 10.71 -3.93 2.15
C GLY A 62 10.19 -3.18 3.38
N LEU A 63 8.90 -2.85 3.43
CA LEU A 63 8.31 -2.14 4.58
C LEU A 63 7.69 -3.07 5.62
N TRP A 64 7.39 -4.33 5.28
CA TRP A 64 6.82 -5.30 6.21
C TRP A 64 7.83 -5.64 7.31
N GLY A 65 7.43 -5.58 8.57
CA GLY A 65 8.34 -5.65 9.74
C GLY A 65 8.93 -4.31 10.17
N SER A 66 8.60 -3.20 9.51
CA SER A 66 8.96 -1.85 10.00
C SER A 66 8.15 -1.47 11.24
N MET A 67 8.57 -0.42 11.94
CA MET A 67 7.82 0.13 13.08
C MET A 67 6.44 0.71 12.71
N TRP A 68 6.21 0.93 11.40
CA TRP A 68 4.95 1.42 10.84
C TRP A 68 4.02 0.29 10.40
N SER A 69 4.49 -0.96 10.38
CA SER A 69 3.70 -2.13 9.99
C SER A 69 3.00 -2.77 11.19
N ARG A 70 2.01 -3.61 10.90
CA ARG A 70 1.35 -4.45 11.92
C ARG A 70 2.12 -5.73 12.25
N ALA A 71 3.22 -6.02 11.56
CA ALA A 71 3.93 -7.30 11.62
C ALA A 71 4.34 -7.72 13.04
N LYS A 72 4.68 -6.76 13.92
CA LYS A 72 5.15 -7.05 15.28
C LYS A 72 4.02 -7.24 16.30
N THR A 73 2.93 -6.49 16.16
CA THR A 73 1.90 -6.39 17.20
C THR A 73 0.52 -6.85 16.74
N GLY A 74 0.32 -7.08 15.46
CA GLY A 74 -0.98 -7.34 14.85
C GLY A 74 -1.92 -6.12 14.84
N ARG A 75 -1.52 -5.00 15.43
CA ARG A 75 -2.32 -3.78 15.57
C ARG A 75 -1.69 -2.62 14.82
N SER A 76 -2.52 -1.69 14.35
CA SER A 76 -2.03 -0.44 13.74
C SER A 76 -1.21 0.35 14.76
N PRO A 77 0.02 0.75 14.41
CA PRO A 77 0.81 1.59 15.29
C PRO A 77 0.16 2.95 15.49
N ASN A 78 0.29 3.50 16.71
CA ASN A 78 -0.13 4.87 16.95
C ASN A 78 0.81 5.83 16.22
N PHE A 79 0.26 6.65 15.33
CA PHE A 79 1.06 7.52 14.46
C PHE A 79 1.99 8.45 15.26
N ALA A 80 1.44 9.22 16.20
CA ALA A 80 2.22 10.21 16.95
C ALA A 80 3.33 9.55 17.78
N TRP A 81 3.02 8.46 18.47
CA TRP A 81 4.00 7.73 19.27
C TRP A 81 5.09 7.09 18.41
N THR A 82 4.74 6.51 17.28
CA THR A 82 5.70 5.89 16.35
C THR A 82 6.60 6.96 15.72
N TYR A 83 6.05 8.12 15.40
CA TYR A 83 6.81 9.25 14.88
C TYR A 83 7.84 9.77 15.91
N LEU A 84 7.42 9.98 17.17
CA LEU A 84 8.32 10.39 18.26
C LEU A 84 9.44 9.36 18.50
N LYS A 85 9.11 8.07 18.49
CA LYS A 85 10.12 7.00 18.53
C LYS A 85 11.09 7.08 17.36
N GLY A 86 10.61 7.36 16.16
CA GLY A 86 11.43 7.54 14.98
C GLY A 86 12.47 8.65 15.17
N ILE A 87 12.02 9.82 15.62
CA ILE A 87 12.91 10.95 15.94
C ILE A 87 13.95 10.53 16.99
N PHE A 88 13.50 9.91 18.06
CA PHE A 88 14.42 9.43 19.13
C PHE A 88 15.48 8.49 18.57
N TYR A 89 15.11 7.50 17.74
CA TYR A 89 16.09 6.58 17.15
C TYR A 89 17.06 7.28 16.20
N VAL A 90 16.59 8.26 15.43
CA VAL A 90 17.46 9.05 14.55
C VAL A 90 18.53 9.78 15.37
N LEU A 91 18.13 10.47 16.44
CA LEU A 91 19.04 11.21 17.32
C LEU A 91 19.99 10.27 18.08
N ALA A 92 19.47 9.19 18.66
CA ALA A 92 20.26 8.20 19.41
C ALA A 92 21.30 7.47 18.54
N ASN A 93 21.07 7.38 17.23
CA ASN A 93 21.99 6.82 16.26
C ASN A 93 22.90 7.86 15.60
N LEU A 94 22.96 9.07 16.13
CA LEU A 94 23.78 10.16 15.61
C LEU A 94 23.57 10.40 14.09
N LEU A 95 22.37 10.18 13.59
CA LEU A 95 21.96 10.24 12.17
C LEU A 95 22.60 9.19 11.26
N PHE A 96 23.84 8.78 11.53
CA PHE A 96 24.64 7.93 10.63
C PHE A 96 24.37 6.42 10.81
N PHE A 97 24.02 5.99 12.01
CA PHE A 97 23.83 4.58 12.37
C PHE A 97 22.36 4.16 12.42
N VAL A 98 21.46 4.92 11.81
CA VAL A 98 20.04 4.55 11.69
C VAL A 98 19.85 3.31 10.82
N PRO A 99 18.90 2.44 11.14
CA PRO A 99 18.61 1.27 10.32
C PRO A 99 18.16 1.69 8.91
N LYS A 100 18.80 1.09 7.90
CA LYS A 100 18.48 1.30 6.49
C LYS A 100 17.72 0.10 5.95
N ARG A 101 16.60 0.35 5.27
CA ARG A 101 15.82 -0.65 4.58
C ARG A 101 16.00 -0.51 3.08
N ASP A 102 16.10 -1.62 2.41
CA ASP A 102 15.96 -1.65 0.96
C ASP A 102 14.45 -1.71 0.66
N VAL A 103 13.95 -0.66 0.05
CA VAL A 103 12.54 -0.55 -0.35
C VAL A 103 12.48 -0.59 -1.86
N THR A 104 11.71 -1.53 -2.39
CA THR A 104 11.46 -1.66 -3.82
C THR A 104 10.06 -1.16 -4.13
N ILE A 105 9.96 -0.23 -5.08
CA ILE A 105 8.69 0.29 -5.58
C ILE A 105 8.60 -0.06 -7.06
N ILE A 106 7.55 -0.75 -7.45
CA ILE A 106 7.29 -1.17 -8.83
C ILE A 106 6.00 -0.51 -9.28
N PHE A 107 6.07 0.19 -10.41
CA PHE A 107 4.90 0.76 -11.09
C PHE A 107 4.62 -0.05 -12.35
N GLU A 108 3.37 -0.37 -12.58
CA GLU A 108 2.93 -1.17 -13.72
C GLU A 108 1.58 -0.64 -14.22
N ASP A 109 1.45 -0.44 -15.53
CA ASP A 109 0.16 -0.08 -16.13
C ASP A 109 -0.75 -1.32 -16.08
N ILE A 110 -1.83 -1.21 -15.32
CA ILE A 110 -2.83 -2.27 -15.16
C ILE A 110 -4.20 -1.85 -15.71
N THR A 111 -4.23 -0.86 -16.58
CA THR A 111 -5.48 -0.26 -17.09
C THR A 111 -6.39 -1.31 -17.71
N ASP A 112 -5.86 -2.12 -18.64
CA ASP A 112 -6.68 -3.11 -19.38
C ASP A 112 -7.29 -4.16 -18.44
N GLY A 113 -6.49 -4.71 -17.52
CA GLY A 113 -6.99 -5.66 -16.52
C GLY A 113 -8.01 -5.02 -15.60
N THR A 114 -7.77 -3.79 -15.17
CA THR A 114 -8.66 -3.03 -14.30
C THR A 114 -10.02 -2.81 -14.96
N VAL A 115 -10.05 -2.36 -16.22
CA VAL A 115 -11.28 -2.12 -16.97
C VAL A 115 -12.03 -3.43 -17.21
N HIS A 116 -11.31 -4.47 -17.64
CA HIS A 116 -11.90 -5.78 -17.91
C HIS A 116 -12.59 -6.37 -16.67
N TYR A 117 -11.86 -6.52 -15.55
CA TYR A 117 -12.41 -7.13 -14.35
C TYR A 117 -13.41 -6.24 -13.59
N ALA A 118 -13.33 -4.91 -13.74
CA ALA A 118 -14.34 -4.01 -13.17
C ALA A 118 -15.70 -4.23 -13.84
N ALA A 119 -15.74 -4.47 -15.16
CA ALA A 119 -16.95 -4.79 -15.89
C ALA A 119 -17.58 -6.15 -15.52
N GLU A 120 -16.75 -7.12 -15.13
CA GLU A 120 -17.22 -8.43 -14.63
C GLU A 120 -17.83 -8.34 -13.23
N GLY A 121 -17.49 -7.30 -12.45
CA GLY A 121 -18.03 -7.04 -11.13
C GLY A 121 -16.99 -6.94 -10.03
N ARG A 122 -17.47 -6.59 -8.84
CA ARG A 122 -16.63 -6.29 -7.68
C ARG A 122 -15.69 -7.44 -7.25
N GLN A 123 -16.19 -8.67 -7.22
CA GLN A 123 -15.39 -9.80 -6.74
C GLN A 123 -14.27 -10.20 -7.72
N PRO A 124 -14.52 -10.34 -9.05
CA PRO A 124 -13.46 -10.53 -10.02
C PRO A 124 -12.41 -9.41 -9.97
N PHE A 125 -12.85 -8.16 -9.89
CA PHE A 125 -11.96 -7.00 -9.77
C PHE A 125 -11.05 -7.07 -8.53
N ASN A 126 -11.61 -7.35 -7.36
CA ASN A 126 -10.82 -7.42 -6.12
C ASN A 126 -9.83 -8.58 -6.17
N ARG A 127 -10.21 -9.75 -6.73
CA ARG A 127 -9.30 -10.88 -6.94
C ARG A 127 -8.17 -10.54 -7.91
N PHE A 128 -8.47 -9.82 -8.98
CA PHE A 128 -7.45 -9.32 -9.91
C PHE A 128 -6.43 -8.43 -9.18
N LEU A 129 -6.88 -7.46 -8.38
CA LEU A 129 -5.98 -6.61 -7.59
C LEU A 129 -5.16 -7.42 -6.58
N GLU A 130 -5.77 -8.34 -5.85
CA GLU A 130 -5.04 -9.21 -4.92
C GLU A 130 -3.99 -10.06 -5.65
N SER A 131 -4.30 -10.63 -6.80
CA SER A 131 -3.36 -11.35 -7.65
C SER A 131 -2.20 -10.46 -8.11
N PHE A 132 -2.50 -9.23 -8.53
CA PHE A 132 -1.49 -8.26 -8.92
C PHE A 132 -0.56 -7.91 -7.75
N TYR A 133 -1.10 -7.54 -6.59
CA TYR A 133 -0.28 -7.15 -5.44
C TYR A 133 0.54 -8.32 -4.88
N ASN A 134 0.00 -9.51 -4.92
CA ASN A 134 0.62 -10.71 -4.35
C ASN A 134 1.47 -11.51 -5.38
N ALA A 135 1.60 -11.06 -6.61
CA ALA A 135 2.37 -11.75 -7.66
C ALA A 135 3.82 -12.11 -7.24
N PRO A 136 4.54 -11.28 -6.44
CA PRO A 136 5.87 -11.63 -5.96
C PRO A 136 5.89 -12.63 -4.78
N GLY A 137 4.74 -13.11 -4.33
CA GLY A 137 4.59 -13.96 -3.15
C GLY A 137 4.56 -13.21 -1.83
N GLU A 138 4.35 -13.94 -0.74
CA GLU A 138 4.26 -13.39 0.61
C GLU A 138 5.56 -12.71 1.04
N GLU A 139 5.47 -11.50 1.55
CA GLU A 139 6.61 -10.77 2.11
C GLU A 139 6.88 -11.21 3.54
N GLN A 140 8.09 -11.72 3.79
CA GLN A 140 8.52 -12.05 5.14
C GLN A 140 8.84 -10.79 5.93
N PRO A 141 8.46 -10.69 7.21
CA PRO A 141 8.71 -9.50 8.00
C PRO A 141 10.20 -9.33 8.31
N LEU A 142 10.76 -8.19 7.93
CA LEU A 142 12.14 -7.85 8.24
C LEU A 142 12.20 -6.94 9.47
N PHE A 143 12.68 -7.47 10.60
CA PHE A 143 12.90 -6.72 11.83
C PHE A 143 14.34 -6.25 11.92
N LEU A 144 14.57 -4.95 11.81
CA LEU A 144 15.91 -4.37 11.92
C LEU A 144 16.20 -3.92 13.36
N LYS A 145 17.46 -4.05 13.77
CA LYS A 145 17.94 -3.50 15.04
C LYS A 145 17.86 -1.97 14.99
N HIS A 146 17.34 -1.35 16.05
CA HIS A 146 17.07 0.10 16.05
C HIS A 146 18.28 0.95 16.46
N PHE A 147 19.29 0.37 17.08
CA PHE A 147 20.47 1.10 17.57
C PHE A 147 21.75 0.60 16.91
N PHE A 148 22.59 1.53 16.48
CA PHE A 148 23.90 1.29 15.88
C PHE A 148 23.87 0.20 14.81
N TYR A 149 22.95 0.35 13.85
CA TYR A 149 22.80 -0.59 12.76
C TYR A 149 24.01 -0.52 11.82
N VAL A 150 24.70 -1.66 11.65
CA VAL A 150 25.77 -1.82 10.65
C VAL A 150 25.29 -2.85 9.62
N ARG A 151 25.13 -2.41 8.35
CA ARG A 151 24.71 -3.28 7.26
C ARG A 151 25.74 -4.39 7.04
N GLY A 152 25.28 -5.63 6.91
CA GLY A 152 26.13 -6.80 6.62
C GLY A 152 26.64 -7.55 7.83
N ARG A 153 26.40 -7.10 9.06
CA ARG A 153 26.55 -7.96 10.24
C ARG A 153 25.26 -8.73 10.46
N GLY A 154 25.26 -10.04 10.18
CA GLY A 154 24.16 -10.94 10.54
C GLY A 154 23.89 -10.87 12.05
N TYR A 155 22.62 -10.76 12.43
CA TYR A 155 22.16 -10.77 13.81
C TYR A 155 21.25 -11.98 13.99
#